data_be01529e8a935141b29bcf18cbb9e10f
#
_entry.id   be01529e8a935141b29bcf18cbb9e10f
#
_cell.length_a   1.000
_cell.length_b   1.000
_cell.length_c   1.000
_cell.angle_alpha   90.00
_cell.angle_beta   90.00
_cell.angle_gamma   90.00
#
_symmetry.space_group_name_H-M   'P 1'
#
loop_
_entity.id
_entity.type
_entity.pdbx_description
1 polymer ?
#
loop_
_entity_poly.entity_id
_entity_poly.type
_entity_poly.pdbx_seq_one_letter_code
_entity_poly.pdbx_strand_id
1 'polypeptide(L)'
;MIFGYEFGRVCQSEIIGITKDKPGGFDMNQKAVDYAADSAVMQTYGRAEISFVRGEGCWLESDSGEKYLDCASGIAVNTLGHSHPHLVAALTEQAGKLWHTSNLYRIPGQEIVAKMLASLSGLDQVFFCNSGAEATEAAVKIARRAAYEKGEPERMTILCATGAFHGRTLGMLAATDRPVFRTGFGPMPAGFDHVSFGNLNALRASLGPHVAAVMVESVQGEGGARQVPDGYLAGVREAADEFGALVIADEVQAGIGRTGRLFSYEDTGIKPDIVALAKGLAGGFPIGAVIASKGVGAAMTPGTHGSTFGGNPLAMAAAKAVLEILGEDGFLADVRERAAYLDTAL
;
A
#
# COMPACT_ATOMS: atom_id res chain seq x y z
N MET A 1 -4.83 14.80 14.82
CA MET A 1 -3.63 15.35 15.47
C MET A 1 -2.49 15.41 14.48
N ILE A 2 -1.81 16.51 14.40
CA ILE A 2 -0.97 17.04 13.32
C ILE A 2 0.33 16.27 13.19
N PHE A 3 0.44 15.33 12.25
CA PHE A 3 1.72 14.67 11.89
C PHE A 3 1.95 14.59 10.37
N GLY A 4 1.48 15.53 9.60
CA GLY A 4 1.52 15.41 8.15
C GLY A 4 2.41 16.41 7.40
N TYR A 5 2.80 17.53 7.96
CA TYR A 5 3.52 18.56 7.19
C TYR A 5 4.91 18.89 7.73
N GLU A 6 5.21 18.55 8.96
CA GLU A 6 6.54 18.76 9.55
C GLU A 6 7.43 17.50 9.55
N PHE A 7 6.88 16.32 9.25
CA PHE A 7 7.69 15.09 9.18
C PHE A 7 8.85 15.17 8.18
N GLY A 8 8.75 16.02 7.17
CA GLY A 8 9.87 16.31 6.26
C GLY A 8 10.92 17.28 6.83
N ARG A 9 10.60 18.04 7.88
CA ARG A 9 11.54 18.96 8.53
C ARG A 9 11.86 18.59 9.97
N VAL A 10 10.91 18.03 10.72
CA VAL A 10 11.11 17.63 12.12
C VAL A 10 11.88 16.31 12.24
N CYS A 11 11.78 15.40 11.25
CA CYS A 11 12.65 14.22 11.21
C CYS A 11 14.15 14.52 10.98
N GLN A 12 14.50 15.76 10.62
CA GLN A 12 15.91 16.12 10.40
C GLN A 12 16.60 16.73 11.63
N SER A 13 15.92 17.11 12.70
CA SER A 13 16.62 17.82 13.79
C SER A 13 16.24 17.45 15.24
N GLU A 14 15.13 16.77 15.51
CA GLU A 14 14.68 16.60 16.91
C GLU A 14 14.41 15.15 17.38
N ILE A 15 14.38 14.16 16.50
CA ILE A 15 14.29 12.72 16.88
C ILE A 15 15.67 12.09 17.04
N ILE A 16 16.74 12.79 16.66
CA ILE A 16 18.12 12.33 16.81
C ILE A 16 18.76 13.11 17.94
N GLY A 17 18.59 12.64 19.17
CA GLY A 17 19.42 13.01 20.31
C GLY A 17 20.82 12.46 20.10
N ILE A 18 21.62 13.07 19.22
CA ILE A 18 23.03 12.71 19.05
C ILE A 18 23.84 13.46 20.07
N THR A 19 24.27 12.79 21.11
CA THR A 19 25.42 13.23 21.89
C THR A 19 26.67 12.95 21.05
N LYS A 20 27.28 14.03 20.53
CA LYS A 20 28.63 13.98 19.98
C LYS A 20 29.57 13.68 21.15
N ASP A 21 30.19 12.49 21.15
CA ASP A 21 31.55 12.25 21.59
C ASP A 21 31.80 10.75 21.82
N LYS A 22 32.57 10.12 20.91
CA LYS A 22 33.73 9.28 21.21
C LYS A 22 34.34 8.65 19.96
N PRO A 23 35.68 8.69 19.80
CA PRO A 23 36.37 8.00 18.71
C PRO A 23 36.70 6.57 19.13
N GLY A 24 36.33 5.62 18.30
CA GLY A 24 36.72 4.23 18.44
C GLY A 24 36.71 3.56 17.09
N GLY A 25 37.88 3.24 16.55
CA GLY A 25 38.08 2.80 15.18
C GLY A 25 37.41 1.47 14.84
N PHE A 26 36.82 1.43 13.66
CA PHE A 26 36.55 0.23 12.91
C PHE A 26 37.18 0.39 11.53
N ASP A 27 38.26 -0.37 11.30
CA ASP A 27 38.91 -0.51 10.00
C ASP A 27 38.12 -1.57 9.20
N MET A 28 37.13 -1.13 8.45
CA MET A 28 36.60 -1.91 7.35
C MET A 28 37.08 -1.27 6.07
N ASN A 29 37.84 -1.99 5.26
CA ASN A 29 38.38 -1.61 3.95
C ASN A 29 37.29 -1.29 2.88
N GLN A 30 36.29 -0.53 3.24
CA GLN A 30 35.43 0.19 2.33
C GLN A 30 35.68 1.67 2.58
N LYS A 31 36.27 2.35 1.58
CA LYS A 31 36.28 3.81 1.52
C LYS A 31 34.84 4.25 1.81
N ALA A 32 34.65 5.12 2.81
CA ALA A 32 33.37 5.77 3.04
C ALA A 32 32.90 6.36 1.69
N VAL A 33 31.78 5.84 1.20
CA VAL A 33 31.19 6.37 -0.04
C VAL A 33 30.67 7.76 0.30
N ASP A 34 31.24 8.81 -0.30
CA ASP A 34 30.64 10.13 -0.24
C ASP A 34 29.36 10.09 -1.07
N TYR A 35 28.25 9.78 -0.40
CA TYR A 35 26.93 9.66 -1.03
C TYR A 35 26.44 10.96 -1.67
N ALA A 36 27.03 12.12 -1.33
CA ALA A 36 26.66 13.42 -1.90
C ALA A 36 27.39 13.74 -3.19
N ALA A 37 28.70 13.44 -3.28
CA ALA A 37 29.54 13.83 -4.41
C ALA A 37 29.65 12.77 -5.51
N ASP A 38 29.63 11.46 -5.16
CA ASP A 38 29.93 10.36 -6.08
C ASP A 38 28.73 9.40 -6.31
N SER A 39 27.52 9.79 -5.91
CA SER A 39 26.36 8.89 -6.03
C SER A 39 25.87 8.76 -7.47
N ALA A 40 25.88 7.53 -7.99
CA ALA A 40 25.20 7.19 -9.25
C ALA A 40 23.66 7.04 -9.08
N VAL A 41 23.13 7.15 -7.86
CA VAL A 41 21.69 7.07 -7.57
C VAL A 41 21.05 8.43 -7.76
N MET A 42 19.97 8.52 -8.56
CA MET A 42 19.22 9.77 -8.74
C MET A 42 18.77 10.33 -7.39
N GLN A 43 18.96 11.63 -7.19
CA GLN A 43 18.64 12.32 -5.94
C GLN A 43 17.15 12.68 -5.84
N THR A 44 16.29 11.65 -5.93
CA THR A 44 14.82 11.79 -5.81
C THR A 44 14.33 11.81 -4.37
N TYR A 45 15.20 11.54 -3.40
CA TYR A 45 14.93 11.52 -1.97
C TYR A 45 15.90 12.41 -1.20
N GLY A 46 15.39 13.17 -0.22
CA GLY A 46 16.24 13.77 0.82
C GLY A 46 16.61 12.68 1.84
N ARG A 47 17.77 12.06 1.67
CA ARG A 47 18.22 10.99 2.56
C ARG A 47 18.83 11.55 3.83
N ALA A 48 18.52 10.92 4.98
CA ALA A 48 19.32 11.09 6.19
C ALA A 48 20.72 10.45 5.98
N GLU A 49 21.74 11.02 6.59
CA GLU A 49 23.12 10.50 6.52
C GLU A 49 23.29 9.34 7.55
N ILE A 50 22.46 8.33 7.42
CA ILE A 50 22.47 7.13 8.26
C ILE A 50 22.31 5.92 7.33
N SER A 51 23.15 4.90 7.54
CA SER A 51 23.00 3.60 6.89
C SER A 51 22.62 2.56 7.93
N PHE A 52 21.53 1.83 7.68
CA PHE A 52 21.13 0.72 8.51
C PHE A 52 21.63 -0.61 7.91
N VAL A 53 22.28 -1.42 8.75
CA VAL A 53 22.90 -2.68 8.32
C VAL A 53 22.18 -3.90 8.86
N ARG A 54 21.37 -3.75 9.91
CA ARG A 54 20.59 -4.82 10.54
C ARG A 54 19.27 -4.29 11.08
N GLY A 55 18.27 -5.15 11.15
CA GLY A 55 17.01 -4.90 11.82
C GLY A 55 16.48 -6.14 12.52
N GLU A 56 15.84 -5.97 13.68
CA GLU A 56 15.22 -7.03 14.47
C GLU A 56 14.00 -6.49 15.21
N GLY A 57 12.83 -7.04 14.94
CA GLY A 57 11.56 -6.53 15.47
C GLY A 57 11.34 -5.08 15.06
N CYS A 58 11.21 -4.17 16.03
CA CYS A 58 11.05 -2.74 15.79
C CYS A 58 12.37 -1.94 15.85
N TRP A 59 13.52 -2.60 15.91
CA TRP A 59 14.82 -1.96 16.04
C TRP A 59 15.65 -2.06 14.77
N LEU A 60 16.31 -0.96 14.44
CA LEU A 60 17.33 -0.87 13.40
C LEU A 60 18.68 -0.59 14.01
N GLU A 61 19.74 -1.13 13.43
CA GLU A 61 21.13 -0.90 13.82
C GLU A 61 21.85 -0.25 12.64
N SER A 62 22.50 0.89 12.93
CA SER A 62 23.29 1.61 11.95
C SER A 62 24.66 0.95 11.74
N ASP A 63 25.37 1.38 10.70
CA ASP A 63 26.74 1.02 10.42
C ASP A 63 27.73 1.49 11.52
N SER A 64 27.35 2.50 12.32
CA SER A 64 28.08 2.92 13.53
C SER A 64 27.77 2.08 14.76
N GLY A 65 26.85 1.12 14.69
CA GLY A 65 26.42 0.27 15.81
C GLY A 65 25.36 0.90 16.74
N GLU A 66 24.82 2.07 16.38
CA GLU A 66 23.73 2.70 17.13
C GLU A 66 22.39 2.03 16.83
N LYS A 67 21.52 1.95 17.85
CA LYS A 67 20.18 1.37 17.72
C LYS A 67 19.12 2.45 17.65
N TYR A 68 18.18 2.27 16.72
CA TYR A 68 17.06 3.18 16.46
C TYR A 68 15.75 2.42 16.56
N LEU A 69 14.76 3.00 17.20
CA LEU A 69 13.39 2.53 17.17
C LEU A 69 12.75 2.94 15.82
N ASP A 70 12.40 1.96 15.00
CA ASP A 70 11.77 2.20 13.69
C ASP A 70 10.26 2.46 13.85
N CYS A 71 9.90 3.73 14.00
CA CYS A 71 8.51 4.16 14.01
C CYS A 71 7.94 4.36 12.59
N ALA A 72 8.79 4.34 11.55
CA ALA A 72 8.37 4.51 10.16
C ALA A 72 7.98 3.18 9.48
N SER A 73 8.54 2.08 9.98
CA SER A 73 8.27 0.71 9.47
C SER A 73 8.44 0.60 7.94
N GLY A 74 9.47 1.30 7.36
CA GLY A 74 9.67 1.35 5.92
C GLY A 74 8.51 2.03 5.15
N ILE A 75 7.86 3.01 5.73
CA ILE A 75 6.63 3.67 5.27
C ILE A 75 5.45 2.67 5.29
N ALA A 76 5.17 2.15 6.50
CA ALA A 76 4.08 1.21 6.79
C ALA A 76 4.19 -0.13 6.01
N VAL A 77 5.40 -0.65 5.82
CA VAL A 77 5.68 -1.87 5.05
C VAL A 77 5.98 -3.07 5.94
N ASN A 78 6.81 -2.90 6.98
CA ASN A 78 7.31 -4.00 7.81
C ASN A 78 6.27 -4.42 8.85
N THR A 79 5.18 -5.04 8.41
CA THR A 79 4.02 -5.40 9.25
C THR A 79 4.40 -6.33 10.41
N LEU A 80 5.34 -7.24 10.22
CA LEU A 80 5.83 -8.17 11.25
C LEU A 80 7.10 -7.67 11.96
N GLY A 81 7.55 -6.45 11.66
CA GLY A 81 8.87 -5.97 12.06
C GLY A 81 10.00 -6.53 11.20
N HIS A 82 11.23 -6.14 11.53
CA HIS A 82 12.42 -6.56 10.82
C HIS A 82 12.79 -8.01 11.16
N SER A 83 13.23 -8.75 10.14
CA SER A 83 13.81 -10.11 10.28
C SER A 83 12.91 -11.09 11.04
N HIS A 84 11.59 -11.02 10.85
CA HIS A 84 10.66 -11.94 11.51
C HIS A 84 11.01 -13.40 11.16
N PRO A 85 11.22 -14.29 12.15
CA PRO A 85 11.75 -15.65 11.90
C PRO A 85 10.92 -16.47 10.90
N HIS A 86 9.58 -16.43 11.01
CA HIS A 86 8.70 -17.15 10.12
C HIS A 86 8.81 -16.66 8.67
N LEU A 87 8.86 -15.33 8.47
CA LEU A 87 9.03 -14.74 7.14
C LEU A 87 10.41 -15.06 6.54
N VAL A 88 11.48 -14.95 7.34
CA VAL A 88 12.85 -15.29 6.93
C VAL A 88 12.93 -16.77 6.53
N ALA A 89 12.35 -17.67 7.33
CA ALA A 89 12.35 -19.11 7.02
C ALA A 89 11.62 -19.41 5.70
N ALA A 90 10.42 -18.83 5.51
CA ALA A 90 9.64 -19.01 4.28
C ALA A 90 10.37 -18.53 3.03
N LEU A 91 11.02 -17.35 3.10
CA LEU A 91 11.81 -16.81 2.01
C LEU A 91 13.06 -17.67 1.73
N THR A 92 13.77 -18.09 2.78
CA THR A 92 14.97 -18.93 2.65
C THR A 92 14.65 -20.28 2.00
N GLU A 93 13.57 -20.91 2.43
CA GLU A 93 13.09 -22.17 1.85
C GLU A 93 12.73 -22.00 0.37
N GLN A 94 11.97 -20.97 0.03
CA GLN A 94 11.55 -20.72 -1.35
C GLN A 94 12.73 -20.30 -2.24
N ALA A 95 13.70 -19.54 -1.70
CA ALA A 95 14.90 -19.12 -2.42
C ALA A 95 15.75 -20.31 -2.88
N GLY A 96 15.75 -21.39 -2.13
CA GLY A 96 16.41 -22.66 -2.52
C GLY A 96 15.67 -23.47 -3.60
N LYS A 97 14.45 -23.06 -4.01
CA LYS A 97 13.63 -23.82 -4.97
C LYS A 97 13.51 -23.11 -6.31
N LEU A 98 12.69 -22.08 -6.38
CA LEU A 98 12.33 -21.40 -7.63
C LEU A 98 11.98 -19.95 -7.34
N TRP A 99 12.58 -19.00 -8.09
CA TRP A 99 12.36 -17.57 -7.92
C TRP A 99 11.30 -17.02 -8.88
N HIS A 100 11.36 -17.48 -10.16
CA HIS A 100 10.50 -16.98 -11.22
C HIS A 100 10.28 -18.03 -12.30
N THR A 101 9.09 -18.05 -12.91
CA THR A 101 8.76 -18.98 -14.00
C THR A 101 7.80 -18.41 -15.05
N SER A 102 7.37 -17.17 -14.97
CA SER A 102 6.31 -16.57 -15.81
C SER A 102 4.89 -17.02 -15.47
N ASN A 103 3.96 -16.07 -15.60
CA ASN A 103 2.51 -16.31 -15.46
C ASN A 103 1.88 -17.11 -16.63
N LEU A 104 2.69 -17.52 -17.60
CA LEU A 104 2.29 -18.52 -18.61
C LEU A 104 2.14 -19.92 -18.03
N TYR A 105 2.71 -20.15 -16.86
CA TYR A 105 2.64 -21.43 -16.13
C TYR A 105 1.87 -21.26 -14.81
N ARG A 106 1.37 -22.35 -14.28
CA ARG A 106 0.74 -22.35 -12.96
C ARG A 106 1.78 -22.19 -11.86
N ILE A 107 1.54 -21.29 -10.95
CA ILE A 107 2.36 -21.05 -9.76
C ILE A 107 1.52 -21.42 -8.54
N PRO A 108 1.77 -22.57 -7.88
CA PRO A 108 0.91 -23.08 -6.79
C PRO A 108 0.72 -22.08 -5.64
N GLY A 109 1.77 -21.31 -5.32
CA GLY A 109 1.70 -20.27 -4.30
C GLY A 109 0.66 -19.18 -4.58
N GLN A 110 0.43 -18.83 -5.86
CA GLN A 110 -0.60 -17.86 -6.24
C GLN A 110 -2.00 -18.33 -5.83
N GLU A 111 -2.32 -19.60 -6.11
CA GLU A 111 -3.62 -20.16 -5.77
C GLU A 111 -3.87 -20.19 -4.26
N ILE A 112 -2.81 -20.47 -3.48
CA ILE A 112 -2.90 -20.48 -2.02
C ILE A 112 -3.16 -19.07 -1.50
N VAL A 113 -2.32 -18.10 -1.86
CA VAL A 113 -2.44 -16.71 -1.39
C VAL A 113 -3.74 -16.06 -1.90
N ALA A 114 -4.12 -16.34 -3.16
CA ALA A 114 -5.39 -15.83 -3.71
C ALA A 114 -6.59 -16.34 -2.93
N LYS A 115 -6.64 -17.64 -2.57
CA LYS A 115 -7.70 -18.20 -1.74
C LYS A 115 -7.74 -17.60 -0.34
N MET A 116 -6.58 -17.38 0.29
CA MET A 116 -6.51 -16.70 1.58
C MET A 116 -7.09 -15.28 1.48
N LEU A 117 -6.63 -14.48 0.53
CA LEU A 117 -7.11 -13.12 0.33
C LEU A 117 -8.60 -13.05 -0.02
N ALA A 118 -9.07 -13.93 -0.90
CA ALA A 118 -10.49 -14.01 -1.27
C ALA A 118 -11.37 -14.37 -0.07
N SER A 119 -10.95 -15.37 0.73
CA SER A 119 -11.68 -15.78 1.95
C SER A 119 -11.73 -14.66 2.98
N LEU A 120 -10.61 -13.96 3.19
CA LEU A 120 -10.49 -12.90 4.18
C LEU A 120 -11.25 -11.62 3.79
N SER A 121 -11.27 -11.26 2.51
CA SER A 121 -11.94 -10.06 2.01
C SER A 121 -13.43 -10.27 1.69
N GLY A 122 -13.86 -11.53 1.56
CA GLY A 122 -15.18 -11.86 1.03
C GLY A 122 -15.39 -11.52 -0.44
N LEU A 123 -14.29 -11.26 -1.18
CA LEU A 123 -14.25 -11.10 -2.64
C LEU A 123 -13.80 -12.40 -3.31
N ASP A 124 -13.60 -12.42 -4.64
CA ASP A 124 -13.55 -13.69 -5.36
C ASP A 124 -12.27 -13.93 -6.15
N GLN A 125 -11.70 -12.89 -6.80
CA GLN A 125 -10.62 -13.05 -7.77
C GLN A 125 -9.45 -12.13 -7.46
N VAL A 126 -8.22 -12.62 -7.59
CA VAL A 126 -7.00 -11.88 -7.26
C VAL A 126 -6.08 -11.79 -8.47
N PHE A 127 -5.58 -10.58 -8.73
CA PHE A 127 -4.47 -10.33 -9.63
C PHE A 127 -3.26 -9.90 -8.81
N PHE A 128 -2.08 -10.46 -9.08
CA PHE A 128 -0.83 -10.12 -8.41
C PHE A 128 0.06 -9.24 -9.27
N CYS A 129 0.72 -8.26 -8.64
CA CYS A 129 1.72 -7.38 -9.21
C CYS A 129 2.86 -7.13 -8.21
N ASN A 130 3.67 -6.06 -8.35
CA ASN A 130 4.90 -5.90 -7.58
C ASN A 130 4.92 -4.67 -6.68
N SER A 131 3.93 -3.80 -6.79
CA SER A 131 3.88 -2.54 -6.06
C SER A 131 2.46 -2.05 -5.85
N GLY A 132 2.28 -1.08 -4.93
CA GLY A 132 1.00 -0.42 -4.73
C GLY A 132 0.54 0.36 -5.97
N ALA A 133 1.46 1.04 -6.67
CA ALA A 133 1.12 1.77 -7.89
C ALA A 133 0.60 0.83 -9.00
N GLU A 134 1.21 -0.35 -9.17
CA GLU A 134 0.68 -1.35 -10.11
C GLU A 134 -0.69 -1.90 -9.66
N ALA A 135 -0.90 -2.08 -8.36
CA ALA A 135 -2.18 -2.53 -7.82
C ALA A 135 -3.29 -1.50 -8.07
N THR A 136 -3.04 -0.23 -7.79
CA THR A 136 -4.00 0.85 -8.01
C THR A 136 -4.27 1.09 -9.51
N GLU A 137 -3.24 1.01 -10.37
CA GLU A 137 -3.40 1.02 -11.84
C GLU A 137 -4.29 -0.15 -12.30
N ALA A 138 -4.05 -1.35 -11.79
CA ALA A 138 -4.86 -2.52 -12.13
C ALA A 138 -6.31 -2.34 -11.65
N ALA A 139 -6.54 -1.82 -10.45
CA ALA A 139 -7.88 -1.54 -9.92
C ALA A 139 -8.67 -0.58 -10.83
N VAL A 140 -8.04 0.51 -11.28
CA VAL A 140 -8.62 1.46 -12.25
C VAL A 140 -8.93 0.78 -13.57
N LYS A 141 -8.01 -0.03 -14.10
CA LYS A 141 -8.20 -0.78 -15.34
C LYS A 141 -9.35 -1.78 -15.23
N ILE A 142 -9.46 -2.49 -14.10
CA ILE A 142 -10.55 -3.43 -13.83
C ILE A 142 -11.90 -2.69 -13.84
N ALA A 143 -12.01 -1.55 -13.14
CA ALA A 143 -13.23 -0.77 -13.07
C ALA A 143 -13.69 -0.28 -14.47
N ARG A 144 -12.77 0.30 -15.24
CA ARG A 144 -13.04 0.76 -16.62
C ARG A 144 -13.40 -0.38 -17.56
N ARG A 145 -12.69 -1.52 -17.45
CA ARG A 145 -12.97 -2.69 -18.27
C ARG A 145 -14.32 -3.31 -17.93
N ALA A 146 -14.70 -3.36 -16.66
CA ALA A 146 -16.02 -3.85 -16.25
C ALA A 146 -17.16 -3.00 -16.80
N ALA A 147 -17.00 -1.67 -16.85
CA ALA A 147 -17.96 -0.78 -17.49
C ALA A 147 -18.04 -1.02 -19.02
N TYR A 148 -16.89 -1.14 -19.68
CA TYR A 148 -16.84 -1.44 -21.12
C TYR A 148 -17.56 -2.76 -21.47
N GLU A 149 -17.33 -3.83 -20.73
CA GLU A 149 -17.96 -5.14 -20.95
C GLU A 149 -19.48 -5.12 -20.68
N LYS A 150 -19.96 -4.18 -19.87
CA LYS A 150 -21.40 -3.91 -19.66
C LYS A 150 -22.04 -3.09 -20.80
N GLY A 151 -21.26 -2.64 -21.78
CA GLY A 151 -21.73 -1.76 -22.86
C GLY A 151 -21.81 -0.29 -22.48
N GLU A 152 -21.08 0.14 -21.45
CA GLU A 152 -21.01 1.52 -20.94
C GLU A 152 -19.59 2.12 -21.12
N PRO A 153 -19.04 2.21 -22.36
CA PRO A 153 -17.66 2.65 -22.60
C PRO A 153 -17.37 4.08 -22.17
N GLU A 154 -18.41 4.93 -22.06
CA GLU A 154 -18.31 6.31 -21.61
C GLU A 154 -18.07 6.43 -20.08
N ARG A 155 -18.35 5.36 -19.35
CA ARG A 155 -18.18 5.27 -17.91
C ARG A 155 -16.71 4.96 -17.58
N MET A 156 -15.87 6.01 -17.56
CA MET A 156 -14.42 5.85 -17.39
C MET A 156 -13.80 6.72 -16.29
N THR A 157 -14.54 7.67 -15.72
CA THR A 157 -14.04 8.57 -14.67
C THR A 157 -13.89 7.84 -13.34
N ILE A 158 -12.77 8.05 -12.69
CA ILE A 158 -12.51 7.61 -11.30
C ILE A 158 -12.57 8.86 -10.41
N LEU A 159 -13.47 8.87 -9.44
CA LEU A 159 -13.53 9.91 -8.43
C LEU A 159 -12.58 9.58 -7.29
N CYS A 160 -11.66 10.48 -6.99
CA CYS A 160 -10.69 10.39 -5.90
C CYS A 160 -10.96 11.49 -4.87
N ALA A 161 -10.42 11.36 -3.65
CA ALA A 161 -10.54 12.39 -2.65
C ALA A 161 -9.38 13.40 -2.71
N THR A 162 -9.62 14.65 -2.33
CA THR A 162 -8.53 15.62 -2.16
C THR A 162 -7.55 15.14 -1.07
N GLY A 163 -6.25 15.37 -1.31
CA GLY A 163 -5.18 14.90 -0.44
C GLY A 163 -4.85 13.41 -0.55
N ALA A 164 -5.50 12.67 -1.47
CA ALA A 164 -5.21 11.26 -1.70
C ALA A 164 -3.81 11.00 -2.26
N PHE A 165 -3.30 9.80 -1.99
CA PHE A 165 -2.06 9.29 -2.59
C PHE A 165 -2.26 7.85 -3.08
N HIS A 166 -2.28 7.67 -4.39
CA HIS A 166 -2.52 6.36 -5.01
C HIS A 166 -1.31 5.79 -5.77
N GLY A 167 -0.21 6.52 -5.87
CA GLY A 167 1.02 6.04 -6.51
C GLY A 167 1.77 7.10 -7.30
N ARG A 168 2.83 6.67 -8.00
CA ARG A 168 3.76 7.56 -8.73
C ARG A 168 3.83 7.29 -10.23
N THR A 169 3.05 6.38 -10.80
CA THR A 169 2.86 6.27 -12.25
C THR A 169 2.08 7.46 -12.77
N LEU A 170 2.09 7.74 -14.05
CA LEU A 170 1.36 8.89 -14.62
C LEU A 170 -0.16 8.78 -14.35
N GLY A 171 -0.75 7.58 -14.45
CA GLY A 171 -2.15 7.35 -14.11
C GLY A 171 -2.41 7.61 -12.62
N MET A 172 -1.58 7.10 -11.75
CA MET A 172 -1.77 7.30 -10.32
C MET A 172 -1.37 8.70 -9.84
N LEU A 173 -0.51 9.42 -10.56
CA LEU A 173 -0.31 10.86 -10.36
C LEU A 173 -1.58 11.66 -10.71
N ALA A 174 -2.32 11.24 -11.75
CA ALA A 174 -3.62 11.86 -12.06
C ALA A 174 -4.66 11.62 -10.94
N ALA A 175 -4.66 10.44 -10.33
CA ALA A 175 -5.52 10.08 -9.18
C ALA A 175 -5.06 10.73 -7.86
N THR A 176 -3.76 11.00 -7.69
CA THR A 176 -3.16 11.60 -6.50
C THR A 176 -3.37 13.12 -6.49
N ASP A 177 -3.94 13.67 -5.42
CA ASP A 177 -4.12 15.13 -5.29
C ASP A 177 -2.97 15.79 -4.53
N ARG A 178 -1.81 15.83 -5.18
CA ARG A 178 -0.57 16.45 -4.68
C ARG A 178 0.11 17.22 -5.80
N PRO A 179 -0.11 18.53 -5.95
CA PRO A 179 0.46 19.34 -7.04
C PRO A 179 1.98 19.21 -7.16
N VAL A 180 2.71 19.13 -6.04
CA VAL A 180 4.18 18.99 -6.02
C VAL A 180 4.65 17.70 -6.72
N PHE A 181 3.84 16.64 -6.74
CA PHE A 181 4.18 15.39 -7.42
C PHE A 181 3.85 15.40 -8.91
N ARG A 182 2.98 16.31 -9.37
CA ARG A 182 2.56 16.44 -10.76
C ARG A 182 3.42 17.41 -11.56
N THR A 183 4.07 18.37 -10.88
CA THR A 183 4.85 19.42 -11.53
C THR A 183 5.94 18.82 -12.41
N GLY A 184 5.92 19.19 -13.71
CA GLY A 184 6.90 18.74 -14.71
C GLY A 184 6.58 17.40 -15.38
N PHE A 185 5.48 16.70 -15.00
CA PHE A 185 5.10 15.40 -15.56
C PHE A 185 3.85 15.41 -16.43
N GLY A 186 3.27 16.60 -16.70
CA GLY A 186 2.09 16.72 -17.53
C GLY A 186 2.32 16.44 -19.03
N PRO A 187 1.25 16.20 -19.82
CA PRO A 187 -0.15 16.21 -19.40
C PRO A 187 -0.54 14.95 -18.60
N MET A 188 -1.43 15.13 -17.62
CA MET A 188 -1.96 13.98 -16.86
C MET A 188 -2.99 13.22 -17.70
N PRO A 189 -3.07 11.88 -17.58
CA PRO A 189 -4.13 11.09 -18.17
C PRO A 189 -5.52 11.59 -17.73
N ALA A 190 -6.46 11.68 -18.67
CA ALA A 190 -7.85 12.05 -18.39
C ALA A 190 -8.64 10.96 -17.66
N GLY A 191 -9.79 11.34 -17.11
CA GLY A 191 -10.71 10.43 -16.43
C GLY A 191 -10.38 10.22 -14.96
N PHE A 192 -9.86 11.26 -14.30
CA PHE A 192 -9.68 11.33 -12.85
C PHE A 192 -10.18 12.69 -12.36
N ASP A 193 -11.15 12.68 -11.45
CA ASP A 193 -11.70 13.88 -10.82
C ASP A 193 -11.54 13.78 -9.31
N HIS A 194 -11.47 14.94 -8.63
CA HIS A 194 -11.25 15.01 -7.19
C HIS A 194 -12.41 15.69 -6.48
N VAL A 195 -12.84 15.06 -5.39
CA VAL A 195 -13.87 15.60 -4.48
C VAL A 195 -13.26 15.87 -3.10
N SER A 196 -13.83 16.80 -2.37
CA SER A 196 -13.35 17.14 -1.02
C SER A 196 -13.40 15.92 -0.12
N PHE A 197 -12.28 15.62 0.57
CA PHE A 197 -12.14 14.50 1.49
C PHE A 197 -13.23 14.52 2.57
N GLY A 198 -13.90 13.40 2.77
CA GLY A 198 -14.95 13.24 3.77
C GLY A 198 -16.25 14.00 3.48
N ASN A 199 -16.40 14.61 2.30
CA ASN A 199 -17.61 15.37 1.95
C ASN A 199 -18.53 14.54 1.03
N LEU A 200 -19.51 13.86 1.63
CA LEU A 200 -20.46 13.03 0.92
C LEU A 200 -21.34 13.81 -0.07
N ASN A 201 -21.71 15.07 0.27
CA ASN A 201 -22.52 15.92 -0.62
C ASN A 201 -21.74 16.26 -1.91
N ALA A 202 -20.45 16.62 -1.77
CA ALA A 202 -19.60 16.88 -2.91
C ALA A 202 -19.42 15.61 -3.77
N LEU A 203 -19.25 14.44 -3.14
CA LEU A 203 -19.18 13.15 -3.84
C LEU A 203 -20.44 12.89 -4.64
N ARG A 204 -21.61 12.98 -4.01
CA ARG A 204 -22.91 12.75 -4.69
C ARG A 204 -23.15 13.72 -5.85
N ALA A 205 -22.74 14.97 -5.70
CA ALA A 205 -22.86 15.98 -6.77
C ALA A 205 -21.94 15.70 -7.97
N SER A 206 -20.87 14.94 -7.78
CA SER A 206 -19.90 14.57 -8.83
C SER A 206 -20.20 13.21 -9.47
N LEU A 207 -21.08 12.41 -8.87
CA LEU A 207 -21.50 11.12 -9.43
C LEU A 207 -22.42 11.31 -10.63
N GLY A 208 -22.29 10.41 -11.61
CA GLY A 208 -23.12 10.41 -12.81
C GLY A 208 -22.78 9.22 -13.72
N PRO A 209 -23.41 9.13 -14.91
CA PRO A 209 -23.24 8.00 -15.82
C PRO A 209 -21.81 7.86 -16.38
N HIS A 210 -20.98 8.89 -16.26
CA HIS A 210 -19.58 8.90 -16.69
C HIS A 210 -18.62 8.29 -15.65
N VAL A 211 -19.07 8.10 -14.40
CA VAL A 211 -18.22 7.62 -13.30
C VAL A 211 -18.18 6.10 -13.27
N ALA A 212 -17.00 5.52 -13.47
CA ALA A 212 -16.75 4.09 -13.35
C ALA A 212 -16.62 3.64 -11.90
N ALA A 213 -15.89 4.40 -11.10
CA ALA A 213 -15.65 4.05 -9.70
C ALA A 213 -15.35 5.28 -8.83
N VAL A 214 -15.59 5.11 -7.53
CA VAL A 214 -15.06 5.96 -6.46
C VAL A 214 -13.88 5.22 -5.83
N MET A 215 -12.70 5.85 -5.78
CA MET A 215 -11.50 5.30 -5.16
C MET A 215 -11.23 6.00 -3.84
N VAL A 216 -11.18 5.23 -2.76
CA VAL A 216 -11.09 5.75 -1.39
C VAL A 216 -10.00 5.07 -0.58
N GLU A 217 -9.35 5.86 0.26
CA GLU A 217 -8.55 5.41 1.40
C GLU A 217 -9.40 5.63 2.66
N SER A 218 -9.57 4.63 3.52
CA SER A 218 -10.26 4.81 4.82
C SER A 218 -9.46 5.72 5.76
N VAL A 219 -8.14 5.65 5.64
CA VAL A 219 -7.17 6.54 6.28
C VAL A 219 -6.17 7.01 5.22
N GLN A 220 -6.17 8.30 4.93
CA GLN A 220 -5.16 8.89 4.06
C GLN A 220 -3.83 9.01 4.79
N GLY A 221 -2.94 8.03 4.60
CA GLY A 221 -1.63 8.01 5.25
C GLY A 221 -0.77 9.20 4.85
N GLU A 222 -0.51 9.35 3.56
CA GLU A 222 0.28 10.46 2.98
C GLU A 222 -0.47 11.82 3.07
N GLY A 223 -1.78 11.81 3.29
CA GLY A 223 -2.63 12.97 3.52
C GLY A 223 -2.51 13.56 4.93
N GLY A 224 -1.72 12.95 5.82
CA GLY A 224 -1.54 13.34 7.21
C GLY A 224 -2.23 12.42 8.20
N ALA A 225 -2.26 11.13 7.94
CA ALA A 225 -2.94 10.10 8.75
C ALA A 225 -4.41 10.47 9.06
N ARG A 226 -5.11 10.99 8.03
CA ARG A 226 -6.49 11.48 8.18
C ARG A 226 -7.48 10.34 7.98
N GLN A 227 -8.22 10.03 9.03
CA GLN A 227 -9.34 9.11 8.95
C GLN A 227 -10.56 9.78 8.31
N VAL A 228 -11.32 9.03 7.49
CA VAL A 228 -12.61 9.50 6.98
C VAL A 228 -13.62 9.69 8.14
N PRO A 229 -14.54 10.65 8.04
CA PRO A 229 -15.61 10.80 9.03
C PRO A 229 -16.46 9.53 9.20
N ASP A 230 -17.00 9.35 10.40
CA ASP A 230 -17.88 8.22 10.67
C ASP A 230 -19.08 8.22 9.71
N GLY A 231 -19.42 7.03 9.21
CA GLY A 231 -20.50 6.85 8.23
C GLY A 231 -20.16 7.29 6.80
N TYR A 232 -19.03 7.94 6.56
CA TYR A 232 -18.67 8.40 5.21
C TYR A 232 -18.55 7.25 4.21
N LEU A 233 -17.85 6.17 4.55
CA LEU A 233 -17.70 5.03 3.65
C LEU A 233 -19.03 4.32 3.36
N ALA A 234 -19.92 4.21 4.34
CA ALA A 234 -21.27 3.70 4.13
C ALA A 234 -22.03 4.58 3.12
N GLY A 235 -21.96 5.90 3.29
CA GLY A 235 -22.56 6.84 2.34
C GLY A 235 -21.91 6.80 0.95
N VAL A 236 -20.60 6.53 0.84
CA VAL A 236 -19.92 6.29 -0.45
C VAL A 236 -20.50 5.06 -1.14
N ARG A 237 -20.70 3.97 -0.38
CA ARG A 237 -21.27 2.72 -0.94
C ARG A 237 -22.70 2.96 -1.45
N GLU A 238 -23.56 3.58 -0.62
CA GLU A 238 -24.93 3.91 -0.99
C GLU A 238 -24.98 4.79 -2.26
N ALA A 239 -24.18 5.85 -2.30
CA ALA A 239 -24.12 6.73 -3.45
C ALA A 239 -23.60 6.00 -4.70
N ALA A 240 -22.55 5.20 -4.57
CA ALA A 240 -22.02 4.42 -5.69
C ALA A 240 -23.06 3.43 -6.24
N ASP A 241 -23.83 2.77 -5.38
CA ASP A 241 -24.91 1.85 -5.78
C ASP A 241 -26.03 2.56 -6.52
N GLU A 242 -26.44 3.74 -6.05
CA GLU A 242 -27.49 4.56 -6.67
C GLU A 242 -27.11 4.96 -8.11
N PHE A 243 -25.85 5.32 -8.34
CA PHE A 243 -25.35 5.76 -9.66
C PHE A 243 -24.72 4.63 -10.49
N GLY A 244 -24.69 3.40 -9.99
CA GLY A 244 -24.08 2.25 -10.65
C GLY A 244 -22.57 2.31 -10.78
N ALA A 245 -21.89 3.09 -9.94
CA ALA A 245 -20.44 3.18 -9.87
C ALA A 245 -19.87 2.09 -8.96
N LEU A 246 -18.63 1.66 -9.20
CA LEU A 246 -17.92 0.73 -8.34
C LEU A 246 -17.24 1.47 -7.17
N VAL A 247 -16.91 0.74 -6.09
CA VAL A 247 -16.06 1.24 -5.00
C VAL A 247 -14.74 0.49 -5.01
N ILE A 248 -13.65 1.25 -5.16
CA ILE A 248 -12.28 0.79 -5.03
C ILE A 248 -11.78 1.20 -3.64
N ALA A 249 -11.47 0.25 -2.77
CA ALA A 249 -10.78 0.50 -1.53
C ALA A 249 -9.26 0.43 -1.78
N ASP A 250 -8.57 1.55 -1.60
CA ASP A 250 -7.11 1.57 -1.59
C ASP A 250 -6.61 1.23 -0.19
N GLU A 251 -6.30 -0.02 0.00
CA GLU A 251 -5.78 -0.61 1.22
C GLU A 251 -4.24 -0.77 1.19
N VAL A 252 -3.58 -0.13 0.25
CA VAL A 252 -2.11 -0.23 0.07
C VAL A 252 -1.37 0.19 1.35
N GLN A 253 -1.84 1.21 2.05
CA GLN A 253 -1.22 1.65 3.29
C GLN A 253 -2.02 1.29 4.54
N ALA A 254 -3.34 1.42 4.51
CA ALA A 254 -4.20 1.22 5.67
C ALA A 254 -4.55 -0.26 5.93
N GLY A 255 -4.41 -1.14 4.93
CA GLY A 255 -4.70 -2.57 5.03
C GLY A 255 -3.61 -3.40 5.71
N ILE A 256 -3.83 -4.69 5.65
CA ILE A 256 -2.91 -5.74 6.12
C ILE A 256 -2.46 -5.49 7.57
N GLY A 257 -3.44 -5.29 8.46
CA GLY A 257 -3.22 -5.18 9.90
C GLY A 257 -2.85 -3.78 10.41
N ARG A 258 -2.59 -2.80 9.53
CA ARG A 258 -2.07 -1.47 9.93
C ARG A 258 -2.99 -0.72 10.91
N THR A 259 -4.29 -0.86 10.76
CA THR A 259 -5.31 -0.23 11.62
C THR A 259 -5.79 -1.13 12.76
N GLY A 260 -5.16 -2.30 12.95
CA GLY A 260 -5.62 -3.32 13.89
C GLY A 260 -6.79 -4.16 13.37
N ARG A 261 -7.14 -3.98 12.09
CA ARG A 261 -8.02 -4.82 11.28
C ARG A 261 -7.25 -5.32 10.08
N LEU A 262 -7.64 -6.45 9.50
CA LEU A 262 -6.96 -6.95 8.31
C LEU A 262 -7.16 -5.97 7.14
N PHE A 263 -8.40 -5.52 6.93
CA PHE A 263 -8.73 -4.42 6.03
C PHE A 263 -9.31 -3.25 6.83
N SER A 264 -8.86 -2.06 6.54
CA SER A 264 -9.24 -0.86 7.30
C SER A 264 -10.72 -0.50 7.18
N TYR A 265 -11.43 -1.02 6.17
CA TYR A 265 -12.86 -0.81 5.98
C TYR A 265 -13.77 -1.78 6.77
N GLU A 266 -13.24 -2.81 7.44
CA GLU A 266 -14.06 -3.85 8.09
C GLU A 266 -15.08 -3.31 9.07
N ASP A 267 -14.71 -2.34 9.90
CA ASP A 267 -15.61 -1.75 10.90
C ASP A 267 -16.64 -0.78 10.32
N THR A 268 -16.55 -0.46 9.03
CA THR A 268 -17.43 0.52 8.37
C THR A 268 -18.68 -0.11 7.76
N GLY A 269 -18.75 -1.44 7.74
CA GLY A 269 -19.88 -2.20 7.19
C GLY A 269 -19.99 -2.16 5.66
N ILE A 270 -19.01 -1.57 4.95
CA ILE A 270 -19.02 -1.60 3.48
C ILE A 270 -18.41 -2.88 2.93
N LYS A 271 -18.86 -3.24 1.72
CA LYS A 271 -18.19 -4.22 0.88
C LYS A 271 -17.74 -3.52 -0.40
N PRO A 272 -16.42 -3.28 -0.58
CA PRO A 272 -15.92 -2.72 -1.83
C PRO A 272 -16.06 -3.73 -2.98
N ASP A 273 -16.06 -3.23 -4.21
CA ASP A 273 -16.05 -4.08 -5.42
C ASP A 273 -14.63 -4.51 -5.77
N ILE A 274 -13.65 -3.66 -5.45
CA ILE A 274 -12.24 -3.85 -5.73
C ILE A 274 -11.42 -3.38 -4.53
N VAL A 275 -10.39 -4.14 -4.16
CA VAL A 275 -9.43 -3.80 -3.10
C VAL A 275 -8.03 -3.84 -3.66
N ALA A 276 -7.26 -2.76 -3.51
CA ALA A 276 -5.85 -2.70 -3.87
C ALA A 276 -4.96 -2.88 -2.63
N LEU A 277 -3.96 -3.74 -2.71
CA LEU A 277 -3.05 -4.12 -1.63
C LEU A 277 -1.59 -4.03 -2.05
N ALA A 278 -0.72 -3.71 -1.12
CA ALA A 278 0.73 -3.83 -1.25
C ALA A 278 1.41 -3.74 0.14
N LYS A 279 2.55 -3.07 0.21
CA LYS A 279 3.27 -2.73 1.47
C LYS A 279 3.30 -3.88 2.47
N GLY A 280 2.43 -3.84 3.48
CA GLY A 280 2.35 -4.83 4.54
C GLY A 280 2.13 -6.27 4.10
N LEU A 281 1.61 -6.48 2.87
CA LEU A 281 1.20 -7.80 2.37
C LEU A 281 2.32 -8.85 2.37
N ALA A 282 3.58 -8.43 2.21
CA ALA A 282 4.72 -9.35 2.26
C ALA A 282 5.84 -8.89 3.22
N GLY A 283 5.52 -8.01 4.19
CA GLY A 283 6.41 -7.67 5.30
C GLY A 283 7.78 -7.13 4.92
N GLY A 284 7.91 -6.46 3.78
CA GLY A 284 9.16 -5.90 3.24
C GLY A 284 9.53 -6.43 1.86
N PHE A 285 9.01 -7.57 1.41
CA PHE A 285 9.24 -8.07 0.07
C PHE A 285 8.32 -7.34 -0.95
N PRO A 286 8.82 -6.91 -2.13
CA PRO A 286 8.01 -6.22 -3.12
C PRO A 286 6.84 -7.06 -3.63
N ILE A 287 5.62 -6.54 -3.45
CA ILE A 287 4.37 -7.17 -3.87
C ILE A 287 3.28 -6.12 -4.02
N GLY A 288 2.33 -6.38 -4.88
CA GLY A 288 1.01 -5.77 -4.93
C GLY A 288 -0.03 -6.83 -5.29
N ALA A 289 -1.27 -6.58 -4.92
CA ALA A 289 -2.39 -7.42 -5.30
C ALA A 289 -3.65 -6.58 -5.48
N VAL A 290 -4.54 -7.03 -6.34
CA VAL A 290 -5.90 -6.51 -6.46
C VAL A 290 -6.86 -7.65 -6.27
N ILE A 291 -7.84 -7.46 -5.40
CA ILE A 291 -8.93 -8.40 -5.20
C ILE A 291 -10.19 -7.77 -5.81
N ALA A 292 -10.97 -8.52 -6.56
CA ALA A 292 -12.22 -8.05 -7.14
C ALA A 292 -13.35 -9.04 -6.92
N SER A 293 -14.58 -8.53 -6.87
CA SER A 293 -15.78 -9.37 -6.90
C SER A 293 -15.86 -10.13 -8.23
N LYS A 294 -16.48 -11.30 -8.23
CA LYS A 294 -16.56 -12.19 -9.40
C LYS A 294 -17.14 -11.49 -10.63
N GLY A 295 -18.18 -10.67 -10.45
CA GLY A 295 -18.80 -9.96 -11.56
C GLY A 295 -17.91 -8.88 -12.17
N VAL A 296 -17.04 -8.27 -11.38
CA VAL A 296 -16.11 -7.21 -11.82
C VAL A 296 -14.83 -7.82 -12.36
N GLY A 297 -14.25 -8.79 -11.66
CA GLY A 297 -13.02 -9.45 -12.07
C GLY A 297 -13.15 -10.27 -13.36
N ALA A 298 -14.34 -10.80 -13.65
CA ALA A 298 -14.62 -11.55 -14.88
C ALA A 298 -14.41 -10.74 -16.17
N ALA A 299 -14.40 -9.40 -16.09
CA ALA A 299 -14.07 -8.53 -17.22
C ALA A 299 -12.60 -8.64 -17.67
N MET A 300 -11.73 -9.15 -16.79
CA MET A 300 -10.31 -9.34 -17.09
C MET A 300 -10.06 -10.72 -17.67
N THR A 301 -9.99 -10.77 -18.99
CA THR A 301 -9.75 -11.98 -19.77
C THR A 301 -8.28 -12.08 -20.22
N PRO A 302 -7.80 -13.25 -20.67
CA PRO A 302 -6.44 -13.40 -21.17
C PRO A 302 -6.03 -12.32 -22.16
N GLY A 303 -4.89 -11.67 -21.90
CA GLY A 303 -4.35 -10.60 -22.75
C GLY A 303 -4.80 -9.17 -22.37
N THR A 304 -5.78 -9.00 -21.49
CA THR A 304 -6.26 -7.64 -21.10
C THR A 304 -5.35 -6.92 -20.14
N HIS A 305 -4.60 -7.67 -19.33
CA HIS A 305 -3.61 -7.15 -18.39
C HIS A 305 -2.55 -8.23 -18.08
N GLY A 306 -1.41 -7.80 -17.53
CA GLY A 306 -0.34 -8.72 -17.16
C GLY A 306 0.75 -8.08 -16.32
N SER A 307 1.55 -8.91 -15.69
CA SER A 307 2.77 -8.54 -14.97
C SER A 307 3.78 -9.67 -15.16
N THR A 308 5.03 -9.33 -15.48
CA THR A 308 6.09 -10.33 -15.63
C THR A 308 6.41 -10.98 -14.30
N PHE A 309 6.61 -10.20 -13.25
CA PHE A 309 7.04 -10.69 -11.93
C PHE A 309 5.90 -10.81 -10.91
N GLY A 310 4.72 -10.26 -11.20
CA GLY A 310 3.59 -10.31 -10.28
C GLY A 310 3.20 -11.74 -9.95
N GLY A 311 3.12 -12.06 -8.65
CA GLY A 311 2.81 -13.40 -8.17
C GLY A 311 3.98 -14.39 -8.25
N ASN A 312 5.23 -13.91 -8.33
CA ASN A 312 6.39 -14.80 -8.32
C ASN A 312 6.46 -15.65 -7.04
N PRO A 313 7.09 -16.83 -7.08
CA PRO A 313 7.13 -17.75 -5.95
C PRO A 313 7.67 -17.17 -4.64
N LEU A 314 8.66 -16.27 -4.69
CA LEU A 314 9.21 -15.64 -3.49
C LEU A 314 8.20 -14.68 -2.85
N ALA A 315 7.55 -13.83 -3.66
CA ALA A 315 6.50 -12.94 -3.18
C ALA A 315 5.33 -13.71 -2.58
N MET A 316 4.96 -14.85 -3.17
CA MET A 316 3.89 -15.71 -2.65
C MET A 316 4.27 -16.37 -1.33
N ALA A 317 5.51 -16.83 -1.18
CA ALA A 317 6.01 -17.38 0.08
C ALA A 317 5.99 -16.32 1.20
N ALA A 318 6.45 -15.10 0.89
CA ALA A 318 6.44 -13.99 1.84
C ALA A 318 5.00 -13.58 2.23
N ALA A 319 4.11 -13.40 1.25
CA ALA A 319 2.72 -13.01 1.52
C ALA A 319 1.98 -14.09 2.33
N LYS A 320 2.18 -15.37 2.00
CA LYS A 320 1.61 -16.48 2.77
C LYS A 320 2.06 -16.40 4.24
N ALA A 321 3.36 -16.26 4.48
CA ALA A 321 3.91 -16.19 5.84
C ALA A 321 3.35 -15.01 6.64
N VAL A 322 3.18 -13.83 6.01
CA VAL A 322 2.56 -12.67 6.65
C VAL A 322 1.10 -12.95 6.99
N LEU A 323 0.33 -13.47 6.04
CA LEU A 323 -1.11 -13.73 6.26
C LEU A 323 -1.34 -14.83 7.31
N GLU A 324 -0.45 -15.81 7.43
CA GLU A 324 -0.51 -16.82 8.49
C GLU A 324 -0.37 -16.19 9.87
N ILE A 325 0.59 -15.32 10.09
CA ILE A 325 0.80 -14.62 11.37
C ILE A 325 -0.36 -13.66 11.68
N LEU A 326 -0.82 -12.88 10.68
CA LEU A 326 -1.96 -11.98 10.88
C LEU A 326 -3.26 -12.72 11.18
N GLY A 327 -3.38 -13.96 10.73
CA GLY A 327 -4.52 -14.84 11.01
C GLY A 327 -4.44 -15.56 12.36
N GLU A 328 -3.36 -15.44 13.11
CA GLU A 328 -3.26 -16.01 14.44
C GLU A 328 -4.23 -15.35 15.43
N ASP A 329 -4.86 -16.16 16.26
CA ASP A 329 -5.78 -15.66 17.28
C ASP A 329 -5.10 -14.64 18.20
N GLY A 330 -5.68 -13.46 18.30
CA GLY A 330 -5.21 -12.40 19.17
C GLY A 330 -4.20 -11.42 18.56
N PHE A 331 -3.54 -11.72 17.42
CA PHE A 331 -2.53 -10.83 16.84
C PHE A 331 -3.09 -9.41 16.57
N LEU A 332 -4.17 -9.30 15.84
CA LEU A 332 -4.79 -8.00 15.54
C LEU A 332 -5.41 -7.35 16.78
N ALA A 333 -5.82 -8.12 17.77
CA ALA A 333 -6.30 -7.59 19.05
C ALA A 333 -5.15 -6.94 19.84
N ASP A 334 -3.98 -7.57 19.88
CA ASP A 334 -2.76 -7.01 20.50
C ASP A 334 -2.32 -5.70 19.80
N VAL A 335 -2.43 -5.63 18.47
CA VAL A 335 -2.18 -4.38 17.72
C VAL A 335 -3.09 -3.27 18.20
N ARG A 336 -4.39 -3.52 18.36
CA ARG A 336 -5.36 -2.52 18.85
C ARG A 336 -5.08 -2.11 20.29
N GLU A 337 -4.74 -3.04 21.16
CA GLU A 337 -4.40 -2.77 22.56
C GLU A 337 -3.18 -1.86 22.67
N ARG A 338 -2.12 -2.16 21.90
CA ARG A 338 -0.91 -1.32 21.84
C ARG A 338 -1.19 0.06 21.26
N ALA A 339 -2.03 0.15 20.24
CA ALA A 339 -2.43 1.43 19.67
C ALA A 339 -3.21 2.29 20.68
N ALA A 340 -4.16 1.69 21.43
CA ALA A 340 -4.89 2.38 22.48
C ALA A 340 -3.99 2.83 23.64
N TYR A 341 -3.01 2.00 24.01
CA TYR A 341 -1.99 2.39 25.01
C TYR A 341 -1.19 3.61 24.55
N LEU A 342 -0.72 3.61 23.28
CA LEU A 342 0.04 4.71 22.71
C LEU A 342 -0.78 6.01 22.65
N ASP A 343 -2.04 5.91 22.20
CA ASP A 343 -2.97 7.05 22.12
C ASP A 343 -3.22 7.69 23.50
N THR A 344 -3.23 6.88 24.55
CA THR A 344 -3.39 7.36 25.93
C THR A 344 -2.10 8.00 26.48
N ALA A 345 -0.94 7.57 25.98
CA ALA A 345 0.38 8.01 26.46
C ALA A 345 0.88 9.29 25.77
N LEU A 346 0.33 9.64 24.59
CA LEU A 346 0.62 10.86 23.82
C LEU A 346 -0.33 11.99 24.16
#